data_acd15aa8b1358207a6ba223df9656724
#
_entry.id   acd15aa8b1358207a6ba223df9656724
#
_cell.length_a   1.000
_cell.length_b   1.000
_cell.length_c   1.000
_cell.angle_alpha   90.00
_cell.angle_beta   90.00
_cell.angle_gamma   90.00
#
_symmetry.space_group_name_H-M   'P 1'
#
loop_
_entity.id
_entity.type
_entity.pdbx_description
1 polymer ?
#
loop_
_entity_poly.entity_id
_entity_poly.type
_entity_poly.pdbx_seq_one_letter_code
_entity_poly.pdbx_strand_id
1 'polypeptide(L)'
;MKPQEGSSNPTRKRTDYYPWWLDNLADDVTGEGAAIQGTIQGAEAVRRVVLDARKVYENQQFQFTGNYGDNGFLEEYTCQIQGQPNRVVVTVHRNAAGKAQHLVVNHRPRSSVLLFARVMGEKYAGTPLAKYFITTGC
;
A
#
# COMPACT_ATOMS: atom_id res chain seq x y z
N MET A 1 -1.14 -11.86 -18.18
CA MET A 1 -1.68 -11.65 -17.90
C MET A 1 -2.17 -12.11 -17.93
N LYS A 2 -1.92 -12.03 -17.53
CA LYS A 2 -2.62 -11.99 -17.26
C LYS A 2 -3.00 -11.79 -17.07
N PRO A 3 -2.66 -11.72 -16.84
CA PRO A 3 -3.28 -11.39 -16.28
C PRO A 3 -3.78 -11.37 -16.10
N GLN A 4 -3.77 -11.30 -15.90
CA GLN A 4 -4.43 -11.19 -15.68
C GLN A 4 -5.10 -11.44 -15.69
N GLU A 5 -5.03 -11.47 -15.68
CA GLU A 5 -5.68 -11.57 -15.53
C GLU A 5 -6.28 -11.47 -15.20
N GLY A 6 -6.23 -11.41 -15.09
CA GLY A 6 -6.79 -11.10 -14.58
C GLY A 6 -7.45 -10.75 -14.32
N SER A 7 -7.52 -10.36 -14.17
CA SER A 7 -8.07 -9.83 -14.00
C SER A 7 -8.84 -9.51 -13.72
N SER A 8 -8.67 -9.50 -13.99
CA SER A 8 -9.54 -8.91 -13.94
C SER A 8 -11.04 -8.76 -13.70
N ASN A 9 -11.88 -9.34 -12.96
CA ASN A 9 -13.22 -9.07 -12.54
C ASN A 9 -13.21 -8.11 -11.37
N PRO A 10 -13.57 -6.82 -11.57
CA PRO A 10 -13.42 -5.84 -10.51
C PRO A 10 -14.36 -6.04 -9.32
N THR A 11 -15.46 -6.79 -9.49
CA THR A 11 -16.39 -7.02 -8.37
C THR A 11 -15.97 -8.21 -7.52
N ARG A 12 -14.97 -8.94 -7.96
CA ARG A 12 -14.54 -10.13 -7.27
C ARG A 12 -13.62 -9.77 -6.12
N LYS A 13 -13.83 -10.38 -4.96
CA LYS A 13 -12.89 -10.24 -3.86
C LYS A 13 -11.54 -10.77 -4.27
N ARG A 14 -10.50 -10.06 -3.92
CA ARG A 14 -9.14 -10.41 -4.29
C ARG A 14 -8.32 -10.72 -3.06
N THR A 15 -8.86 -11.56 -2.20
CA THR A 15 -8.12 -11.98 -1.01
C THR A 15 -6.92 -12.85 -1.37
N ASP A 16 -6.94 -13.41 -2.57
CA ASP A 16 -5.84 -14.23 -3.08
C ASP A 16 -4.83 -13.42 -3.92
N TYR A 17 -5.10 -12.14 -4.17
CA TYR A 17 -4.20 -11.33 -4.98
C TYR A 17 -2.94 -10.99 -4.18
N TYR A 18 -1.81 -11.23 -4.80
CA TYR A 18 -0.52 -10.89 -4.21
C TYR A 18 0.22 -9.95 -5.16
N PRO A 19 0.53 -8.73 -4.74
CA PRO A 19 1.17 -7.77 -5.63
C PRO A 19 2.52 -8.26 -6.11
N TRP A 20 2.73 -8.23 -7.44
CA TRP A 20 4.00 -8.69 -8.02
C TRP A 20 5.19 -7.92 -7.46
N TRP A 21 4.97 -6.65 -7.14
CA TRP A 21 6.07 -5.77 -6.72
C TRP A 21 6.53 -6.07 -5.29
N LEU A 22 5.73 -6.75 -4.52
CA LEU A 22 6.06 -6.98 -3.11
C LEU A 22 7.26 -7.92 -2.96
N ASP A 23 7.48 -8.81 -3.90
CA ASP A 23 8.65 -9.68 -3.92
C ASP A 23 9.71 -9.19 -4.89
N ASN A 24 9.54 -7.99 -5.43
CA ASN A 24 10.46 -7.41 -6.39
C ASN A 24 10.84 -5.99 -5.99
N LEU A 25 11.00 -5.75 -4.71
CA LEU A 25 11.41 -4.44 -4.21
C LEU A 25 12.92 -4.25 -4.44
N ALA A 26 13.30 -3.05 -4.88
CA ALA A 26 14.71 -2.68 -4.90
C ALA A 26 15.21 -2.62 -3.46
N ASP A 27 16.49 -2.92 -3.24
CA ASP A 27 17.04 -2.90 -1.89
C ASP A 27 16.87 -1.55 -1.21
N ASP A 28 16.97 -0.48 -1.98
CA ASP A 28 16.83 0.90 -1.50
C ASP A 28 15.49 1.51 -1.82
N VAL A 29 14.46 0.68 -1.98
CA VAL A 29 13.10 1.15 -2.27
C VAL A 29 12.63 2.13 -1.20
N THR A 30 11.80 3.08 -1.62
CA THR A 30 11.19 4.03 -0.71
C THR A 30 9.68 3.95 -0.80
N GLY A 31 9.00 4.30 0.29
CA GLY A 31 7.55 4.31 0.32
C GLY A 31 7.03 5.52 1.07
N GLU A 32 5.95 6.11 0.55
CA GLU A 32 5.32 7.26 1.20
C GLU A 32 3.82 7.22 0.95
N GLY A 33 3.10 8.11 1.57
CA GLY A 33 1.66 8.19 1.38
C GLY A 33 1.02 9.13 2.36
N ALA A 34 -0.28 9.38 2.17
CA ALA A 34 -1.01 10.34 2.98
C ALA A 34 -1.03 9.99 4.46
N ALA A 35 -0.96 8.71 4.80
CA ALA A 35 -0.99 8.27 6.20
C ALA A 35 0.39 8.05 6.79
N ILE A 36 1.44 8.32 6.02
CA ILE A 36 2.81 8.04 6.42
C ILE A 36 3.55 9.36 6.62
N GLN A 37 4.11 9.53 7.80
CA GLN A 37 4.92 10.71 8.09
C GLN A 37 6.32 10.45 7.61
N GLY A 38 6.75 11.20 6.57
CA GLY A 38 8.07 11.02 5.98
C GLY A 38 8.10 9.88 4.96
N THR A 39 9.26 9.31 4.78
CA THR A 39 9.50 8.29 3.75
C THR A 39 10.11 7.05 4.39
N ILE A 40 9.45 5.92 4.20
CA ILE A 40 9.96 4.63 4.67
C ILE A 40 11.05 4.19 3.71
N GLN A 41 12.19 3.74 4.24
CA GLN A 41 13.33 3.40 3.41
C GLN A 41 13.76 1.96 3.60
N GLY A 42 14.06 1.31 2.48
CA GLY A 42 14.61 -0.03 2.46
C GLY A 42 13.56 -1.10 2.27
N ALA A 43 13.99 -2.18 1.60
CA ALA A 43 13.07 -3.24 1.22
C ALA A 43 12.44 -3.92 2.42
N GLU A 44 13.21 -4.13 3.48
CA GLU A 44 12.70 -4.83 4.65
C GLU A 44 11.59 -4.05 5.32
N ALA A 45 11.82 -2.75 5.55
CA ALA A 45 10.82 -1.90 6.22
C ALA A 45 9.58 -1.71 5.35
N VAL A 46 9.76 -1.43 4.07
CA VAL A 46 8.63 -1.24 3.16
C VAL A 46 7.79 -2.51 3.09
N ARG A 47 8.44 -3.66 2.92
CA ARG A 47 7.73 -4.93 2.86
C ARG A 47 6.95 -5.20 4.14
N ARG A 48 7.56 -4.94 5.29
CA ARG A 48 6.93 -5.16 6.58
C ARG A 48 5.65 -4.33 6.70
N VAL A 49 5.74 -3.04 6.35
CA VAL A 49 4.58 -2.16 6.46
C VAL A 49 3.48 -2.59 5.52
N VAL A 50 3.81 -2.95 4.28
CA VAL A 50 2.80 -3.39 3.31
C VAL A 50 2.11 -4.67 3.80
N LEU A 51 2.87 -5.64 4.27
CA LEU A 51 2.26 -6.89 4.74
C LEU A 51 1.35 -6.66 5.95
N ASP A 52 1.79 -5.80 6.86
CA ASP A 52 0.96 -5.49 8.04
C ASP A 52 -0.30 -4.72 7.65
N ALA A 53 -0.19 -3.80 6.68
CA ALA A 53 -1.36 -3.07 6.18
C ALA A 53 -2.39 -4.03 5.59
N ARG A 54 -1.93 -5.03 4.85
CA ARG A 54 -2.84 -6.01 4.25
C ARG A 54 -3.64 -6.77 5.32
N LYS A 55 -3.08 -6.93 6.51
CA LYS A 55 -3.80 -7.58 7.62
C LYS A 55 -4.85 -6.67 8.25
N VAL A 56 -4.66 -5.35 8.11
CA VAL A 56 -5.62 -4.38 8.64
C VAL A 56 -6.84 -4.24 7.74
N TYR A 57 -6.63 -4.35 6.41
CA TYR A 57 -7.72 -4.18 5.45
C TYR A 57 -8.70 -5.34 5.51
N GLU A 58 -9.99 -5.00 5.49
CA GLU A 58 -11.09 -5.96 5.46
C GLU A 58 -11.79 -5.87 4.11
N ASN A 59 -12.20 -7.01 3.57
CA ASN A 59 -13.01 -7.08 2.33
C ASN A 59 -12.35 -6.33 1.17
N GLN A 60 -11.07 -6.52 0.98
CA GLN A 60 -10.31 -5.83 -0.06
C GLN A 60 -10.75 -6.31 -1.44
N GLN A 61 -11.13 -5.36 -2.30
CA GLN A 61 -11.57 -5.66 -3.66
C GLN A 61 -10.85 -4.75 -4.64
N PHE A 62 -10.06 -5.32 -5.53
CA PHE A 62 -9.31 -4.55 -6.50
C PHE A 62 -10.21 -4.10 -7.64
N GLN A 63 -10.24 -2.79 -7.86
CA GLN A 63 -11.05 -2.17 -8.90
C GLN A 63 -10.26 -1.99 -10.19
N PHE A 64 -8.95 -1.82 -10.07
CA PHE A 64 -8.09 -1.63 -11.23
C PHE A 64 -6.67 -2.01 -10.87
N THR A 65 -5.99 -2.69 -11.78
CA THR A 65 -4.53 -2.83 -11.76
C THR A 65 -4.03 -2.70 -13.18
N GLY A 66 -2.91 -2.00 -13.37
CA GLY A 66 -2.37 -1.86 -14.71
C GLY A 66 -1.19 -0.91 -14.75
N ASN A 67 -0.52 -0.92 -15.89
CA ASN A 67 0.63 -0.04 -16.11
C ASN A 67 0.18 1.34 -16.56
N TYR A 68 0.98 2.34 -16.25
CA TYR A 68 0.83 3.67 -16.80
C TYR A 68 2.22 4.22 -17.11
N GLY A 69 2.33 4.96 -18.22
CA GLY A 69 3.63 5.44 -18.67
C GLY A 69 4.58 4.28 -18.91
N ASP A 70 5.86 4.57 -18.94
CA ASP A 70 6.86 3.56 -19.23
C ASP A 70 7.24 2.75 -18.00
N ASN A 71 7.17 3.34 -16.83
CA ASN A 71 7.71 2.72 -15.62
C ASN A 71 6.72 2.63 -14.48
N GLY A 72 5.46 3.03 -14.67
CA GLY A 72 4.49 3.08 -13.61
C GLY A 72 3.55 1.89 -13.59
N PHE A 73 3.11 1.51 -12.41
CA PHE A 73 2.08 0.52 -12.19
C PHE A 73 1.12 1.06 -11.14
N LEU A 74 -0.17 0.86 -11.34
CA LEU A 74 -1.19 1.42 -10.47
C LEU A 74 -2.15 0.35 -10.01
N GLU A 75 -2.50 0.39 -8.74
CA GLU A 75 -3.56 -0.42 -8.16
C GLU A 75 -4.57 0.51 -7.50
N GLU A 76 -5.84 0.22 -7.68
CA GLU A 76 -6.89 0.89 -6.91
C GLU A 76 -7.79 -0.17 -6.33
N TYR A 77 -8.09 -0.06 -5.03
CA TYR A 77 -8.98 -1.02 -4.39
C TYR A 77 -9.83 -0.34 -3.34
N THR A 78 -10.93 -1.00 -3.02
CA THR A 78 -11.79 -0.64 -1.90
C THR A 78 -11.56 -1.65 -0.78
N CYS A 79 -11.79 -1.23 0.44
CA CYS A 79 -11.71 -2.10 1.59
C CYS A 79 -12.38 -1.41 2.77
N GLN A 80 -12.26 -2.00 3.93
CA GLN A 80 -12.71 -1.40 5.18
C GLN A 80 -11.56 -1.46 6.18
N ILE A 81 -11.57 -0.50 7.10
CA ILE A 81 -10.67 -0.51 8.26
C ILE A 81 -11.56 -0.35 9.47
N GLN A 82 -11.58 -1.37 10.33
CA GLN A 82 -12.47 -1.40 11.50
C GLN A 82 -13.90 -1.06 11.10
N GLY A 83 -14.36 -1.65 10.00
CA GLY A 83 -15.71 -1.46 9.50
C GLY A 83 -15.95 -0.17 8.72
N GLN A 84 -14.99 0.73 8.65
CA GLN A 84 -15.15 2.02 7.98
C GLN A 84 -14.71 1.92 6.52
N PRO A 85 -15.52 2.43 5.58
CA PRO A 85 -15.18 2.37 4.16
C PRO A 85 -13.89 3.12 3.85
N ASN A 86 -13.12 2.55 2.95
CA ASN A 86 -11.82 3.09 2.60
C ASN A 86 -11.51 2.77 1.14
N ARG A 87 -10.87 3.69 0.45
CA ARG A 87 -10.39 3.47 -0.92
C ARG A 87 -8.91 3.82 -0.97
N VAL A 88 -8.16 3.01 -1.70
CA VAL A 88 -6.71 3.17 -1.74
C VAL A 88 -6.23 3.18 -3.17
N VAL A 89 -5.32 4.09 -3.46
CA VAL A 89 -4.57 4.10 -4.72
C VAL A 89 -3.11 3.87 -4.38
N VAL A 90 -2.52 2.89 -5.04
CA VAL A 90 -1.09 2.59 -4.92
C VAL A 90 -0.45 2.83 -6.26
N THR A 91 0.62 3.62 -6.28
CA THR A 91 1.44 3.73 -7.48
C THR A 91 2.82 3.15 -7.17
N VAL A 92 3.35 2.44 -8.15
CA VAL A 92 4.65 1.79 -8.06
C VAL A 92 5.48 2.27 -9.23
N HIS A 93 6.67 2.80 -8.94
CA HIS A 93 7.59 3.23 -9.97
C HIS A 93 8.71 2.21 -10.08
N ARG A 94 8.92 1.67 -11.29
CA ARG A 94 9.98 0.68 -11.54
C ARG A 94 11.28 1.38 -11.88
N ASN A 95 12.38 0.76 -11.45
CA ASN A 95 13.69 1.22 -11.86
C ASN A 95 14.10 0.50 -13.17
N ALA A 96 15.32 0.78 -13.63
CA ALA A 96 15.80 0.22 -14.90
C ALA A 96 15.87 -1.30 -14.88
N ALA A 97 16.00 -1.90 -13.71
CA ALA A 97 16.03 -3.37 -13.58
C ALA A 97 14.63 -3.97 -13.46
N GLY A 98 13.60 -3.14 -13.53
CA GLY A 98 12.21 -3.62 -13.42
C GLY A 98 11.74 -3.85 -12.00
N LYS A 99 12.53 -3.48 -11.01
CA LYS A 99 12.14 -3.63 -9.61
C LYS A 99 11.37 -2.40 -9.14
N ALA A 100 10.56 -2.59 -8.11
CA ALA A 100 9.82 -1.49 -7.51
C ALA A 100 10.78 -0.59 -6.75
N GLN A 101 10.90 0.66 -7.19
CA GLN A 101 11.84 1.62 -6.61
C GLN A 101 11.16 2.59 -5.68
N HIS A 102 9.91 2.95 -5.95
CA HIS A 102 9.19 3.93 -5.14
C HIS A 102 7.71 3.58 -5.14
N LEU A 103 7.14 3.57 -3.94
CA LEU A 103 5.71 3.30 -3.75
C LEU A 103 5.05 4.52 -3.14
N VAL A 104 3.84 4.84 -3.63
CA VAL A 104 2.99 5.85 -2.99
C VAL A 104 1.65 5.20 -2.70
N VAL A 105 1.21 5.26 -1.45
CA VAL A 105 -0.04 4.65 -1.01
C VAL A 105 -0.92 5.74 -0.40
N ASN A 106 -2.05 6.01 -1.03
CA ASN A 106 -2.93 7.08 -0.58
C ASN A 106 -4.33 6.55 -0.30
N HIS A 107 -4.77 6.78 0.92
CA HIS A 107 -6.10 6.38 1.41
C HIS A 107 -7.09 7.53 1.24
N ARG A 108 -8.37 7.19 1.08
CA ARG A 108 -9.48 8.14 1.01
C ARG A 108 -10.68 7.57 1.75
N PRO A 109 -11.52 8.35 2.38
CA PRO A 109 -11.44 9.79 2.60
C PRO A 109 -10.45 10.13 3.70
N ARG A 110 -10.40 11.40 4.09
CA ARG A 110 -9.46 11.85 5.11
C ARG A 110 -9.60 11.08 6.42
N SER A 111 -10.82 10.74 6.81
CA SER A 111 -11.04 9.95 8.04
C SER A 111 -10.32 8.60 7.98
N SER A 112 -10.25 8.00 6.80
CA SER A 112 -9.53 6.73 6.62
C SER A 112 -8.02 6.92 6.74
N VAL A 113 -7.50 8.07 6.27
CA VAL A 113 -6.08 8.39 6.43
C VAL A 113 -5.74 8.42 7.92
N LEU A 114 -6.54 9.13 8.70
CA LEU A 114 -6.29 9.28 10.14
C LEU A 114 -6.47 7.96 10.87
N LEU A 115 -7.49 7.19 10.51
CA LEU A 115 -7.74 5.89 11.13
C LEU A 115 -6.61 4.92 10.84
N PHE A 116 -6.17 4.83 9.59
CA PHE A 116 -5.09 3.93 9.23
C PHE A 116 -3.81 4.30 9.97
N ALA A 117 -3.49 5.60 10.01
CA ALA A 117 -2.30 6.05 10.71
C ALA A 117 -2.36 5.69 12.20
N ARG A 118 -3.54 5.83 12.82
CA ARG A 118 -3.70 5.48 14.23
C ARG A 118 -3.53 3.99 14.45
N VAL A 119 -4.17 3.18 13.62
CA VAL A 119 -4.10 1.72 13.78
C VAL A 119 -2.67 1.22 13.62
N MET A 120 -1.97 1.72 12.58
CA MET A 120 -0.59 1.30 12.37
C MET A 120 0.33 1.85 13.44
N GLY A 121 0.09 3.07 13.91
CA GLY A 121 0.87 3.64 14.99
C GLY A 121 0.77 2.84 16.27
N GLU A 122 -0.43 2.38 16.60
CA GLU A 122 -0.63 1.51 17.76
C GLU A 122 0.07 0.17 17.58
N LYS A 123 -0.03 -0.37 16.37
CA LYS A 123 0.60 -1.64 16.07
C LYS A 123 2.13 -1.59 16.23
N TYR A 124 2.72 -0.48 15.83
CA TYR A 124 4.17 -0.31 15.86
C TYR A 124 4.71 0.36 17.10
N ALA A 125 3.85 0.63 18.09
CA ALA A 125 4.30 1.31 19.32
C ALA A 125 5.50 0.57 19.89
N GLY A 126 6.54 1.35 20.25
CA GLY A 126 7.76 0.78 20.79
C GLY A 126 8.74 0.23 19.76
N THR A 127 8.44 0.35 18.48
CA THR A 127 9.34 -0.09 17.41
C THR A 127 9.82 1.10 16.60
N PRO A 128 10.91 0.93 15.81
CA PRO A 128 11.38 2.03 14.95
C PRO A 128 10.37 2.48 13.90
N LEU A 129 9.38 1.64 13.54
CA LEU A 129 8.40 1.99 12.53
C LEU A 129 7.32 2.94 13.04
N ALA A 130 7.19 3.11 14.36
CA ALA A 130 6.16 3.98 14.94
C ALA A 130 6.28 5.42 14.45
N LYS A 131 7.49 5.88 14.18
CA LYS A 131 7.71 7.28 13.76
C LYS A 131 7.02 7.63 12.45
N TYR A 132 6.71 6.63 11.63
CA TYR A 132 6.06 6.88 10.33
C TYR A 132 4.55 7.05 10.46
N PHE A 133 3.98 6.78 11.63
CA PHE A 133 2.54 6.79 11.82
C PHE A 133 2.12 7.67 12.99
N ILE A 134 2.84 8.77 13.18
CA ILE A 134 2.54 9.74 14.24
C ILE A 134 1.26 10.48 13.87
N THR A 135 0.30 10.51 14.80
CA THR A 135 -0.99 11.15 14.55
C THR A 135 -1.22 12.37 15.44
N THR A 136 -0.28 12.68 16.34
CA THR A 136 -0.40 13.80 17.26
C THR A 136 0.83 14.70 17.16
N GLY A 137 0.70 15.91 17.58
CA GLY A 137 1.82 16.83 17.61
C GLY A 137 2.26 17.33 16.25
N CYS A 138 1.39 17.31 15.30
CA CYS A 138 1.69 17.75 13.94
C CYS A 138 1.62 19.25 13.83
#